data_bef628219786c583317436a30d26484b
#
_entry.id   bef628219786c583317436a30d26484b
#
_cell.length_a   1.000
_cell.length_b   1.000
_cell.length_c   1.000
_cell.angle_alpha   90.00
_cell.angle_beta   90.00
_cell.angle_gamma   90.00
#
_symmetry.space_group_name_H-M   'P 1'
#
loop_
_entity.id
_entity.type
_entity.pdbx_description
1 polymer ?
#
loop_
_entity_poly.entity_id
_entity_poly.type
_entity_poly.pdbx_seq_one_letter_code
_entity_poly.pdbx_strand_id
1 'polypeptide(L)'
;SNPFEALVEAIITQQISDSAGKSISLKFKNLFGKKYPTPSDVAKLTIEQIKSVGLSRMKAEYIFDISQMIVDKKLDFKIFKKMSNEDVISELTKIRGIGKWTAEMYLIFALGRMDVFPLGDLGLINGIKKLYDLENPSTDEILEITNSWIPYRTIGTWYIWRGVKNFQFV
;
A
#
# COMPACT_ATOMS: atom_id res chain seq x y z
N SER A 1 -5.91 2.50 10.84
CA SER A 1 -6.00 3.60 9.82
C SER A 1 -7.35 3.58 9.12
N ASN A 2 -7.72 4.68 8.49
CA ASN A 2 -8.91 4.76 7.65
C ASN A 2 -8.68 3.87 6.40
N PRO A 3 -9.59 2.93 6.07
CA PRO A 3 -9.42 2.03 4.92
C PRO A 3 -9.23 2.75 3.58
N PHE A 4 -9.94 3.85 3.35
CA PHE A 4 -9.79 4.67 2.15
C PHE A 4 -8.41 5.32 2.09
N GLU A 5 -7.97 5.94 3.20
CA GLU A 5 -6.64 6.54 3.32
C GLU A 5 -5.55 5.51 3.00
N ALA A 6 -5.60 4.33 3.62
CA ALA A 6 -4.59 3.29 3.41
C ALA A 6 -4.50 2.86 1.94
N LEU A 7 -5.64 2.75 1.24
CA LEU A 7 -5.68 2.35 -0.16
C LEU A 7 -5.14 3.46 -1.08
N VAL A 8 -5.53 4.70 -0.85
CA VAL A 8 -5.04 5.85 -1.61
C VAL A 8 -3.54 6.04 -1.42
N GLU A 9 -3.03 5.95 -0.18
CA GLU A 9 -1.60 6.04 0.11
C GLU A 9 -0.81 4.93 -0.59
N ALA A 10 -1.33 3.69 -0.60
CA ALA A 10 -0.71 2.60 -1.33
C ALA A 10 -0.65 2.87 -2.84
N ILE A 11 -1.70 3.44 -3.46
CA ILE A 11 -1.69 3.83 -4.87
C ILE A 11 -0.69 4.96 -5.14
N ILE A 12 -0.65 5.97 -4.28
CA ILE A 12 0.32 7.08 -4.42
C ILE A 12 1.74 6.54 -4.45
N THR A 13 2.07 5.62 -3.56
CA THR A 13 3.44 5.12 -3.35
C THR A 13 3.87 4.01 -4.32
N GLN A 14 2.98 3.48 -5.17
CA GLN A 14 3.34 2.49 -6.20
C GLN A 14 4.53 2.94 -7.03
N GLN A 15 5.59 2.11 -7.12
CA GLN A 15 6.73 2.28 -8.02
C GLN A 15 7.45 3.65 -7.96
N ILE A 16 7.44 4.29 -6.80
CA ILE A 16 8.19 5.54 -6.56
C ILE A 16 8.98 5.46 -5.25
N SER A 17 9.94 6.34 -5.07
CA SER A 17 10.71 6.42 -3.84
C SER A 17 9.86 6.90 -2.65
N ASP A 18 10.27 6.52 -1.44
CA ASP A 18 9.64 6.96 -0.18
C ASP A 18 9.50 8.49 -0.08
N SER A 19 10.55 9.22 -0.48
CA SER A 19 10.57 10.69 -0.44
C SER A 19 9.57 11.31 -1.42
N ALA A 20 9.50 10.79 -2.64
CA ALA A 20 8.52 11.22 -3.63
C ALA A 20 7.09 10.92 -3.16
N GLY A 21 6.85 9.70 -2.64
CA GLY A 21 5.56 9.29 -2.09
C GLY A 21 5.08 10.23 -1.00
N LYS A 22 5.93 10.52 0.01
CA LYS A 22 5.61 11.45 1.10
C LYS A 22 5.28 12.86 0.61
N SER A 23 6.05 13.36 -0.38
CA SER A 23 5.81 14.68 -0.96
C SER A 23 4.45 14.76 -1.65
N ILE A 24 4.10 13.74 -2.45
CA ILE A 24 2.81 13.67 -3.16
C ILE A 24 1.65 13.51 -2.18
N SER A 25 1.77 12.60 -1.19
CA SER A 25 0.76 12.38 -0.15
C SER A 25 0.47 13.67 0.62
N LEU A 26 1.51 14.43 0.99
CA LEU A 26 1.33 15.72 1.66
C LEU A 26 0.58 16.72 0.78
N LYS A 27 0.96 16.83 -0.50
CA LYS A 27 0.28 17.71 -1.46
C LYS A 27 -1.17 17.29 -1.68
N PHE A 28 -1.43 15.97 -1.81
CA PHE A 28 -2.78 15.43 -1.95
C PHE A 28 -3.65 15.81 -0.74
N LYS A 29 -3.14 15.59 0.48
CA LYS A 29 -3.83 15.98 1.71
C LYS A 29 -4.09 17.49 1.77
N ASN A 30 -3.15 18.31 1.35
CA ASN A 30 -3.27 19.78 1.39
C ASN A 30 -4.32 20.33 0.41
N LEU A 31 -4.73 19.58 -0.63
CA LEU A 31 -5.88 19.98 -1.47
C LEU A 31 -7.19 20.10 -0.67
N PHE A 32 -7.28 19.41 0.47
CA PHE A 32 -8.50 19.32 1.30
C PHE A 32 -8.33 19.96 2.69
N GLY A 33 -7.26 20.69 2.90
CA GLY A 33 -6.96 21.34 4.18
C GLY A 33 -6.21 20.43 5.16
N LYS A 34 -6.57 20.44 6.44
CA LYS A 34 -5.82 19.73 7.49
C LYS A 34 -6.22 18.25 7.70
N LYS A 35 -7.39 17.84 7.22
CA LYS A 35 -7.91 16.46 7.38
C LYS A 35 -7.65 15.66 6.11
N TYR A 36 -7.50 14.34 6.27
CA TYR A 36 -7.48 13.46 5.12
C TYR A 36 -8.87 13.48 4.44
N PRO A 37 -8.93 13.54 3.08
CA PRO A 37 -10.21 13.65 2.38
C PRO A 37 -11.06 12.39 2.53
N THR A 38 -12.36 12.60 2.50
CA THR A 38 -13.33 11.50 2.34
C THR A 38 -13.45 11.11 0.86
N PRO A 39 -13.95 9.90 0.54
CA PRO A 39 -14.27 9.53 -0.84
C PRO A 39 -15.15 10.56 -1.55
N SER A 40 -16.13 11.11 -0.83
CA SER A 40 -17.04 12.15 -1.37
C SER A 40 -16.32 13.46 -1.68
N ASP A 41 -15.27 13.82 -0.93
CA ASP A 41 -14.49 15.03 -1.23
C ASP A 41 -13.66 14.83 -2.51
N VAL A 42 -13.04 13.66 -2.67
CA VAL A 42 -12.24 13.33 -3.86
C VAL A 42 -13.12 13.21 -5.11
N ALA A 43 -14.30 12.61 -5.00
CA ALA A 43 -15.25 12.46 -6.12
C ALA A 43 -15.80 13.79 -6.67
N LYS A 44 -15.62 14.89 -5.94
CA LYS A 44 -15.98 16.25 -6.41
C LYS A 44 -14.89 16.90 -7.27
N LEU A 45 -13.67 16.36 -7.26
CA LEU A 45 -12.55 16.91 -8.03
C LEU A 45 -12.55 16.37 -9.45
N THR A 46 -11.92 17.11 -10.36
CA THR A 46 -11.55 16.61 -11.67
C THR A 46 -10.27 15.78 -11.60
N ILE A 47 -10.07 14.91 -12.59
CA ILE A 47 -8.81 14.14 -12.73
C ILE A 47 -7.59 15.07 -12.75
N GLU A 48 -7.67 16.21 -13.44
CA GLU A 48 -6.57 17.16 -13.52
C GLU A 48 -6.25 17.81 -12.17
N GLN A 49 -7.26 18.07 -11.32
CA GLN A 49 -7.03 18.56 -9.97
C GLN A 49 -6.32 17.50 -9.11
N ILE A 50 -6.73 16.24 -9.18
CA ILE A 50 -6.07 15.15 -8.44
C ILE A 50 -4.63 14.95 -8.94
N LYS A 51 -4.42 15.00 -10.27
CA LYS A 51 -3.11 14.90 -10.90
C LYS A 51 -2.15 16.03 -10.51
N SER A 52 -2.67 17.23 -10.24
CA SER A 52 -1.86 18.44 -9.97
C SER A 52 -0.90 18.29 -8.77
N VAL A 53 -1.12 17.32 -7.90
CA VAL A 53 -0.22 17.05 -6.76
C VAL A 53 1.07 16.33 -7.14
N GLY A 54 1.23 15.95 -8.41
CA GLY A 54 2.37 15.20 -8.93
C GLY A 54 2.09 13.73 -9.23
N LEU A 55 0.82 13.34 -9.31
CA LEU A 55 0.41 11.99 -9.71
C LEU A 55 0.45 11.82 -11.23
N SER A 56 0.72 10.60 -11.69
CA SER A 56 0.44 10.22 -13.07
C SER A 56 -1.08 10.27 -13.33
N ARG A 57 -1.47 10.46 -14.60
CA ARG A 57 -2.89 10.44 -14.98
C ARG A 57 -3.57 9.14 -14.54
N MET A 58 -2.91 8.00 -14.75
CA MET A 58 -3.45 6.69 -14.35
C MET A 58 -3.73 6.61 -12.84
N LYS A 59 -2.80 7.05 -11.98
CA LYS A 59 -3.01 7.03 -10.52
C LYS A 59 -4.13 7.98 -10.10
N ALA A 60 -4.22 9.15 -10.73
CA ALA A 60 -5.31 10.08 -10.47
C ALA A 60 -6.68 9.46 -10.84
N GLU A 61 -6.77 8.77 -11.98
CA GLU A 61 -7.97 8.03 -12.40
C GLU A 61 -8.29 6.92 -11.40
N TYR A 62 -7.32 6.12 -10.95
CA TYR A 62 -7.56 5.04 -9.97
C TYR A 62 -8.12 5.58 -8.66
N ILE A 63 -7.56 6.67 -8.14
CA ILE A 63 -8.02 7.29 -6.90
C ILE A 63 -9.44 7.83 -7.06
N PHE A 64 -9.73 8.47 -8.20
CA PHE A 64 -11.07 8.96 -8.54
C PHE A 64 -12.09 7.82 -8.64
N ASP A 65 -11.77 6.77 -9.42
CA ASP A 65 -12.65 5.62 -9.65
C ASP A 65 -13.01 4.92 -8.33
N ILE A 66 -12.02 4.67 -7.45
CA ILE A 66 -12.25 4.07 -6.13
C ILE A 66 -13.13 4.97 -5.28
N SER A 67 -12.91 6.27 -5.30
CA SER A 67 -13.73 7.24 -4.56
C SER A 67 -15.17 7.20 -5.03
N GLN A 68 -15.39 7.14 -6.34
CA GLN A 68 -16.71 7.04 -6.94
C GLN A 68 -17.39 5.70 -6.60
N MET A 69 -16.65 4.58 -6.65
CA MET A 69 -17.20 3.26 -6.26
C MET A 69 -17.70 3.24 -4.80
N ILE A 70 -17.00 3.92 -3.90
CA ILE A 70 -17.41 4.01 -2.49
C ILE A 70 -18.65 4.89 -2.35
N VAL A 71 -18.69 6.03 -3.02
CA VAL A 71 -19.85 6.95 -3.03
C VAL A 71 -21.09 6.24 -3.59
N ASP A 72 -20.92 5.45 -4.66
CA ASP A 72 -21.98 4.66 -5.31
C ASP A 72 -22.36 3.38 -4.53
N LYS A 73 -21.72 3.15 -3.36
CA LYS A 73 -21.91 1.93 -2.55
C LYS A 73 -21.58 0.61 -3.27
N LYS A 74 -20.74 0.66 -4.32
CA LYS A 74 -20.21 -0.51 -5.04
C LYS A 74 -19.02 -1.14 -4.34
N LEU A 75 -18.35 -0.39 -3.43
CA LEU A 75 -17.24 -0.86 -2.62
C LEU A 75 -17.54 -0.53 -1.16
N ASP A 76 -17.66 -1.57 -0.32
CA ASP A 76 -17.83 -1.44 1.14
C ASP A 76 -16.68 -2.14 1.86
N PHE A 77 -15.81 -1.38 2.48
CA PHE A 77 -14.68 -1.90 3.24
C PHE A 77 -15.06 -2.71 4.48
N LYS A 78 -16.29 -2.59 4.96
CA LYS A 78 -16.74 -3.31 6.18
C LYS A 78 -16.73 -4.81 6.01
N ILE A 79 -16.98 -5.31 4.79
CA ILE A 79 -17.03 -6.72 4.48
C ILE A 79 -15.66 -7.39 4.65
N PHE A 80 -14.57 -6.66 4.34
CA PHE A 80 -13.20 -7.18 4.34
C PHE A 80 -12.70 -7.59 5.72
N LYS A 81 -13.27 -7.03 6.79
CA LYS A 81 -12.87 -7.39 8.16
C LYS A 81 -13.10 -8.86 8.50
N LYS A 82 -14.08 -9.48 7.85
CA LYS A 82 -14.50 -10.88 8.10
C LYS A 82 -13.93 -11.86 7.07
N MET A 83 -13.28 -11.37 6.02
CA MET A 83 -12.71 -12.19 4.95
C MET A 83 -11.30 -12.68 5.31
N SER A 84 -10.87 -13.77 4.67
CA SER A 84 -9.47 -14.20 4.68
C SER A 84 -8.56 -13.18 3.96
N ASN A 85 -7.25 -13.27 4.15
CA ASN A 85 -6.32 -12.41 3.42
C ASN A 85 -6.40 -12.64 1.90
N GLU A 86 -6.53 -13.90 1.50
CA GLU A 86 -6.65 -14.34 0.11
C GLU A 86 -7.91 -13.78 -0.55
N ASP A 87 -9.05 -13.84 0.15
CA ASP A 87 -10.31 -13.31 -0.35
C ASP A 87 -10.26 -11.77 -0.50
N VAL A 88 -9.67 -11.08 0.48
CA VAL A 88 -9.49 -9.62 0.39
C VAL A 88 -8.61 -9.25 -0.81
N ILE A 89 -7.49 -9.95 -1.01
CA ILE A 89 -6.61 -9.73 -2.16
C ILE A 89 -7.39 -9.99 -3.45
N SER A 90 -8.13 -11.11 -3.53
CA SER A 90 -8.93 -11.46 -4.71
C SER A 90 -9.97 -10.38 -5.04
N GLU A 91 -10.69 -9.86 -4.05
CA GLU A 91 -11.69 -8.81 -4.28
C GLU A 91 -11.05 -7.47 -4.67
N LEU A 92 -10.00 -7.04 -3.96
CA LEU A 92 -9.35 -5.77 -4.25
C LEU A 92 -8.67 -5.75 -5.61
N THR A 93 -8.06 -6.85 -6.03
CA THR A 93 -7.37 -6.94 -7.34
C THR A 93 -8.30 -6.94 -8.55
N LYS A 94 -9.62 -7.09 -8.35
CA LYS A 94 -10.63 -6.84 -9.41
C LYS A 94 -10.77 -5.36 -9.75
N ILE A 95 -10.34 -4.46 -8.85
CA ILE A 95 -10.43 -3.02 -9.03
C ILE A 95 -9.24 -2.55 -9.87
N ARG A 96 -9.51 -1.80 -10.94
CA ARG A 96 -8.48 -1.23 -11.80
C ARG A 96 -7.47 -0.41 -10.98
N GLY A 97 -6.19 -0.70 -11.15
CA GLY A 97 -5.09 -0.01 -10.46
C GLY A 97 -4.70 -0.60 -9.10
N ILE A 98 -5.41 -1.62 -8.63
CA ILE A 98 -5.04 -2.35 -7.43
C ILE A 98 -4.43 -3.69 -7.81
N GLY A 99 -3.10 -3.80 -7.67
CA GLY A 99 -2.39 -5.07 -7.77
C GLY A 99 -2.25 -5.77 -6.41
N LYS A 100 -1.66 -6.97 -6.42
CA LYS A 100 -1.44 -7.78 -5.21
C LYS A 100 -0.71 -6.98 -4.12
N TRP A 101 0.39 -6.31 -4.46
CA TRP A 101 1.15 -5.49 -3.50
C TRP A 101 0.28 -4.40 -2.84
N THR A 102 -0.55 -3.70 -3.61
CA THR A 102 -1.45 -2.66 -3.08
C THR A 102 -2.51 -3.27 -2.14
N ALA A 103 -3.04 -4.45 -2.48
CA ALA A 103 -3.97 -5.18 -1.62
C ALA A 103 -3.28 -5.67 -0.33
N GLU A 104 -2.02 -6.12 -0.39
CA GLU A 104 -1.21 -6.47 0.78
C GLU A 104 -0.95 -5.26 1.68
N MET A 105 -0.68 -4.08 1.12
CA MET A 105 -0.59 -2.83 1.89
C MET A 105 -1.90 -2.49 2.61
N TYR A 106 -3.03 -2.71 1.94
CA TYR A 106 -4.35 -2.55 2.57
C TYR A 106 -4.55 -3.52 3.75
N LEU A 107 -4.18 -4.79 3.61
CA LEU A 107 -4.23 -5.77 4.70
C LEU A 107 -3.42 -5.31 5.91
N ILE A 108 -2.20 -4.82 5.68
CA ILE A 108 -1.29 -4.37 6.74
C ILE A 108 -1.81 -3.08 7.40
N PHE A 109 -2.06 -2.04 6.61
CA PHE A 109 -2.29 -0.68 7.13
C PHE A 109 -3.75 -0.37 7.46
N ALA A 110 -4.71 -0.96 6.76
CA ALA A 110 -6.14 -0.76 7.00
C ALA A 110 -6.71 -1.80 7.95
N LEU A 111 -6.45 -3.09 7.70
CA LEU A 111 -7.02 -4.18 8.48
C LEU A 111 -6.15 -4.59 9.67
N GLY A 112 -4.88 -4.18 9.73
CA GLY A 112 -3.96 -4.52 10.82
C GLY A 112 -3.64 -6.02 10.87
N ARG A 113 -3.63 -6.71 9.71
CA ARG A 113 -3.32 -8.13 9.64
C ARG A 113 -1.86 -8.37 10.01
N MET A 114 -1.63 -9.29 10.96
CA MET A 114 -0.31 -9.52 11.54
C MET A 114 0.56 -10.46 10.71
N ASP A 115 -0.03 -11.25 9.84
CA ASP A 115 0.68 -12.27 9.06
C ASP A 115 0.50 -12.05 7.54
N VAL A 116 1.08 -10.95 7.06
CA VAL A 116 1.17 -10.61 5.64
C VAL A 116 2.63 -10.44 5.27
N PHE A 117 3.05 -11.10 4.18
CA PHE A 117 4.38 -10.96 3.62
C PHE A 117 4.30 -10.50 2.16
N PRO A 118 4.53 -9.21 1.87
CA PRO A 118 4.44 -8.68 0.50
C PRO A 118 5.69 -9.04 -0.31
N LEU A 119 5.73 -10.26 -0.83
CA LEU A 119 6.86 -10.80 -1.60
C LEU A 119 7.26 -9.94 -2.82
N GLY A 120 6.32 -9.17 -3.37
CA GLY A 120 6.58 -8.24 -4.47
C GLY A 120 7.17 -6.89 -4.04
N ASP A 121 7.40 -6.66 -2.75
CA ASP A 121 7.97 -5.41 -2.25
C ASP A 121 9.50 -5.40 -2.40
N LEU A 122 10.00 -4.62 -3.37
CA LEU A 122 11.44 -4.54 -3.66
C LEU A 122 12.25 -4.02 -2.46
N GLY A 123 11.71 -3.07 -1.70
CA GLY A 123 12.38 -2.54 -0.52
C GLY A 123 12.53 -3.60 0.57
N LEU A 124 11.47 -4.40 0.78
CA LEU A 124 11.49 -5.52 1.70
C LEU A 124 12.50 -6.60 1.28
N ILE A 125 12.44 -7.03 0.03
CA ILE A 125 13.35 -8.08 -0.50
C ILE A 125 14.81 -7.62 -0.43
N ASN A 126 15.11 -6.39 -0.82
CA ASN A 126 16.47 -5.84 -0.71
C ASN A 126 16.93 -5.72 0.74
N GLY A 127 16.03 -5.40 1.66
CA GLY A 127 16.33 -5.37 3.08
C GLY A 127 16.66 -6.75 3.65
N ILE A 128 15.91 -7.78 3.26
CA ILE A 128 16.18 -9.18 3.64
C ILE A 128 17.54 -9.62 3.08
N LYS A 129 17.80 -9.38 1.80
CA LYS A 129 19.09 -9.69 1.19
C LYS A 129 20.26 -9.11 1.99
N LYS A 130 20.14 -7.84 2.35
CA LYS A 130 21.18 -7.14 3.12
C LYS A 130 21.32 -7.70 4.55
N LEU A 131 20.22 -7.99 5.22
CA LEU A 131 20.23 -8.47 6.61
C LEU A 131 20.82 -9.87 6.75
N TYR A 132 20.51 -10.74 5.77
CA TYR A 132 20.93 -12.15 5.78
C TYR A 132 22.15 -12.44 4.89
N ASP A 133 22.80 -11.40 4.35
CA ASP A 133 23.98 -11.49 3.47
C ASP A 133 23.76 -12.39 2.24
N LEU A 134 22.61 -12.17 1.57
CA LEU A 134 22.22 -12.97 0.40
C LEU A 134 22.47 -12.20 -0.90
N GLU A 135 23.21 -12.78 -1.84
CA GLU A 135 23.47 -12.12 -3.13
C GLU A 135 22.25 -12.19 -4.06
N ASN A 136 21.85 -13.41 -4.45
CA ASN A 136 20.78 -13.66 -5.40
C ASN A 136 19.83 -14.78 -4.91
N PRO A 137 19.11 -14.59 -3.80
CA PRO A 137 18.25 -15.62 -3.26
C PRO A 137 17.07 -15.88 -4.21
N SER A 138 16.70 -17.15 -4.32
CA SER A 138 15.45 -17.57 -4.94
C SER A 138 14.24 -17.13 -4.09
N THR A 139 13.07 -17.16 -4.68
CA THR A 139 11.83 -16.95 -3.94
C THR A 139 11.66 -17.93 -2.79
N ASP A 140 12.03 -19.19 -3.00
CA ASP A 140 11.88 -20.24 -1.99
C ASP A 140 12.81 -19.99 -0.80
N GLU A 141 14.05 -19.56 -1.01
CA GLU A 141 14.98 -19.18 0.07
C GLU A 141 14.45 -18.00 0.88
N ILE A 142 13.86 -16.98 0.23
CA ILE A 142 13.22 -15.87 0.94
C ILE A 142 12.03 -16.36 1.77
N LEU A 143 11.20 -17.25 1.21
CA LEU A 143 10.04 -17.80 1.91
C LEU A 143 10.46 -18.71 3.08
N GLU A 144 11.53 -19.51 2.95
CA GLU A 144 12.05 -20.32 4.04
C GLU A 144 12.45 -19.48 5.24
N ILE A 145 13.18 -18.38 5.02
CA ILE A 145 13.54 -17.42 6.08
C ILE A 145 12.28 -16.84 6.71
N THR A 146 11.35 -16.32 5.89
CA THR A 146 10.21 -15.54 6.38
C THR A 146 9.09 -16.41 6.94
N ASN A 147 9.03 -17.70 6.62
CA ASN A 147 8.11 -18.66 7.25
C ASN A 147 8.41 -18.85 8.74
N SER A 148 9.67 -18.66 9.18
CA SER A 148 9.99 -18.65 10.59
C SER A 148 9.34 -17.51 11.38
N TRP A 149 8.84 -16.46 10.68
CA TRP A 149 8.15 -15.31 11.30
C TRP A 149 6.65 -15.54 11.50
N ILE A 150 6.07 -16.63 10.97
CA ILE A 150 4.65 -16.96 11.13
C ILE A 150 4.33 -17.11 12.64
N PRO A 151 3.21 -16.54 13.15
CA PRO A 151 2.14 -15.81 12.44
C PRO A 151 2.31 -14.28 12.44
N TYR A 152 3.55 -13.77 12.47
CA TYR A 152 3.86 -12.35 12.64
C TYR A 152 4.70 -11.77 11.49
N ARG A 153 4.52 -12.27 10.26
CA ARG A 153 5.30 -11.82 9.09
C ARG A 153 5.18 -10.31 8.83
N THR A 154 4.05 -9.69 9.15
CA THR A 154 3.89 -8.23 9.10
C THR A 154 4.85 -7.53 10.04
N ILE A 155 5.08 -8.06 11.24
CA ILE A 155 6.03 -7.47 12.20
C ILE A 155 7.45 -7.58 11.67
N GLY A 156 7.85 -8.76 11.15
CA GLY A 156 9.15 -8.94 10.48
C GLY A 156 9.34 -7.95 9.33
N THR A 157 8.33 -7.79 8.47
CA THR A 157 8.32 -6.80 7.39
C THR A 157 8.55 -5.38 7.90
N TRP A 158 7.91 -4.98 8.99
CA TRP A 158 8.09 -3.67 9.61
C TRP A 158 9.53 -3.44 10.09
N TYR A 159 10.14 -4.45 10.72
CA TYR A 159 11.53 -4.36 11.16
C TYR A 159 12.48 -4.19 9.97
N ILE A 160 12.27 -4.94 8.89
CA ILE A 160 13.08 -4.81 7.67
C ILE A 160 12.94 -3.40 7.07
N TRP A 161 11.72 -2.90 6.88
CA TRP A 161 11.50 -1.55 6.35
C TRP A 161 12.15 -0.45 7.19
N ARG A 162 12.16 -0.59 8.51
CA ARG A 162 12.83 0.35 9.42
C ARG A 162 14.34 0.18 9.41
N GLY A 163 14.82 -1.05 9.37
CA GLY A 163 16.25 -1.36 9.33
C GLY A 163 16.93 -0.81 8.09
N VAL A 164 16.32 -0.97 6.91
CA VAL A 164 16.86 -0.43 5.65
C VAL A 164 17.08 1.08 5.72
N LYS A 165 16.22 1.83 6.40
CA LYS A 165 16.38 3.28 6.59
C LYS A 165 17.57 3.64 7.50
N ASN A 166 17.91 2.78 8.45
CA ASN A 166 19.00 3.01 9.41
C ASN A 166 20.35 2.48 8.91
N PHE A 167 20.37 1.53 7.97
CA PHE A 167 21.59 0.97 7.38
C PHE A 167 22.19 1.84 6.25
N GLN A 168 21.64 3.01 5.96
CA GLN A 168 22.22 3.97 5.01
C GLN A 168 23.40 4.78 5.60
N PHE A 169 23.84 4.45 6.82
CA PHE A 169 24.95 5.12 7.49
C PHE A 169 26.05 4.12 7.89
N VAL A 170 26.59 3.39 6.93
CA VAL A 170 27.94 2.80 7.02
C VAL A 170 28.58 2.81 5.64
#